data_723513a89b7c4f77370c7121aaf667a1
#
_entry.id   723513a89b7c4f77370c7121aaf667a1
#
_cell.length_a   1.000
_cell.length_b   1.000
_cell.length_c   1.000
_cell.angle_alpha   90.00
_cell.angle_beta   90.00
_cell.angle_gamma   90.00
#
_symmetry.space_group_name_H-M   'P 1'
#
loop_
_entity.id
_entity.type
_entity.pdbx_description
1 polymer ?
#
loop_
_entity_poly.entity_id
_entity_poly.type
_entity_poly.pdbx_seq_one_letter_code
_entity_poly.pdbx_strand_id
1 'polypeptide(L)'
;MSVKDLGSLFKQAQEMQTKMAEVQRDLAEKKVEVSTGGGMVKIVANGVNEIISVHIDDELINMNDREVLEDLMTGAINEVHRKVKELAQEEMTRFTGGIKIPGLFP
;
A
#
# COMPACT_ATOMS: atom_id res chain seq x y z
N MET A 1 -25.56 -18.76 -24.73
CA MET A 1 -24.31 -18.08 -25.10
C MET A 1 -23.66 -18.79 -26.27
N SER A 2 -23.27 -18.03 -27.29
CA SER A 2 -22.52 -18.58 -28.43
C SER A 2 -21.06 -18.79 -28.06
N VAL A 3 -20.37 -19.64 -28.81
CA VAL A 3 -18.92 -19.87 -28.64
C VAL A 3 -18.14 -18.58 -28.80
N LYS A 4 -18.63 -17.68 -29.64
CA LYS A 4 -18.03 -16.36 -29.89
C LYS A 4 -18.08 -15.47 -28.64
N ASP A 5 -19.18 -15.52 -27.87
CA ASP A 5 -19.31 -14.77 -26.62
C ASP A 5 -18.38 -15.32 -25.52
N LEU A 6 -18.21 -16.63 -25.47
CA LEU A 6 -17.27 -17.27 -24.52
C LEU A 6 -15.84 -16.85 -24.81
N GLY A 7 -15.42 -16.80 -26.08
CA GLY A 7 -14.09 -16.32 -26.47
C GLY A 7 -13.85 -14.87 -26.07
N SER A 8 -14.86 -14.01 -26.22
CA SER A 8 -14.80 -12.61 -25.81
C SER A 8 -14.66 -12.48 -24.28
N LEU A 9 -15.40 -13.28 -23.52
CA LEU A 9 -15.32 -13.29 -22.06
C LEU A 9 -13.94 -13.74 -21.57
N PHE A 10 -13.37 -14.78 -22.18
CA PHE A 10 -12.02 -15.22 -21.86
C PHE A 10 -10.98 -14.16 -22.13
N LYS A 11 -11.10 -13.46 -23.25
CA LYS A 11 -10.20 -12.38 -23.61
C LYS A 11 -10.28 -11.25 -22.60
N GLN A 12 -11.48 -10.85 -22.21
CA GLN A 12 -11.70 -9.82 -21.17
C GLN A 12 -11.10 -10.22 -19.84
N ALA A 13 -11.26 -11.49 -19.45
CA ALA A 13 -10.68 -12.00 -18.20
C ALA A 13 -9.15 -11.96 -18.23
N GLN A 14 -8.54 -12.32 -19.36
CA GLN A 14 -7.09 -12.25 -19.54
C GLN A 14 -6.58 -10.81 -19.50
N GLU A 15 -7.28 -9.88 -20.14
CA GLU A 15 -6.95 -8.46 -20.10
C GLU A 15 -7.02 -7.90 -18.70
N MET A 16 -8.05 -8.26 -17.93
CA MET A 16 -8.23 -7.87 -16.54
C MET A 16 -7.07 -8.39 -15.69
N GLN A 17 -6.71 -9.66 -15.86
CA GLN A 17 -5.62 -10.28 -15.14
C GLN A 17 -4.28 -9.60 -15.45
N THR A 18 -4.03 -9.27 -16.70
CA THR A 18 -2.83 -8.54 -17.12
C THR A 18 -2.77 -7.16 -16.48
N LYS A 19 -3.88 -6.44 -16.47
CA LYS A 19 -3.96 -5.11 -15.86
C LYS A 19 -3.78 -5.17 -14.35
N MET A 20 -4.34 -6.18 -13.69
CA MET A 20 -4.12 -6.37 -12.26
C MET A 20 -2.66 -6.64 -11.95
N ALA A 21 -1.97 -7.42 -12.77
CA ALA A 21 -0.54 -7.65 -12.61
C ALA A 21 0.28 -6.37 -12.78
N GLU A 22 -0.11 -5.50 -13.74
CA GLU A 22 0.52 -4.20 -13.93
C GLU A 22 0.31 -3.29 -12.71
N VAL A 23 -0.89 -3.24 -12.15
CA VAL A 23 -1.20 -2.48 -10.94
C VAL A 23 -0.34 -2.95 -9.78
N GLN A 24 -0.24 -4.27 -9.58
CA GLN A 24 0.58 -4.85 -8.52
C GLN A 24 2.06 -4.49 -8.68
N ARG A 25 2.57 -4.53 -9.91
CA ARG A 25 3.96 -4.16 -10.20
C ARG A 25 4.20 -2.69 -9.92
N ASP A 26 3.29 -1.81 -10.36
CA ASP A 26 3.39 -0.38 -10.11
C ASP A 26 3.35 -0.07 -8.62
N LEU A 27 2.47 -0.73 -7.86
CA LEU A 27 2.39 -0.57 -6.41
C LEU A 27 3.68 -1.02 -5.72
N ALA A 28 4.29 -2.11 -6.17
CA ALA A 28 5.53 -2.62 -5.61
C ALA A 28 6.70 -1.63 -5.80
N GLU A 29 6.67 -0.84 -6.85
CA GLU A 29 7.69 0.17 -7.16
C GLU A 29 7.45 1.51 -6.47
N LYS A 30 6.24 1.78 -6.01
CA LYS A 30 5.90 3.03 -5.32
C LYS A 30 6.23 2.92 -3.85
N LYS A 31 6.66 4.05 -3.28
CA LYS A 31 7.06 4.11 -1.87
C LYS A 31 6.19 5.10 -1.12
N VAL A 32 5.90 4.76 0.13
CA VAL A 32 5.31 5.67 1.10
C VAL A 32 6.28 5.83 2.26
N GLU A 33 6.36 7.03 2.79
CA GLU A 33 7.18 7.33 3.96
C GLU A 33 6.29 7.91 5.05
N VAL A 34 6.45 7.44 6.27
CA VAL A 34 5.75 7.96 7.43
C VAL A 34 6.76 8.32 8.51
N SER A 35 6.38 9.24 9.39
CA SER A 35 7.19 9.57 10.56
C SER A 35 6.32 9.86 11.77
N THR A 36 6.87 9.62 12.95
CA THR A 36 6.25 9.96 14.23
C THR A 36 7.29 10.59 15.14
N GLY A 37 6.83 11.29 16.19
CA GLY A 37 7.72 11.93 17.15
C GLY A 37 8.61 13.00 16.55
N GLY A 38 8.06 13.81 15.63
CA GLY A 38 8.85 14.86 14.98
C GLY A 38 9.96 14.33 14.08
N GLY A 39 9.80 13.13 13.53
CA GLY A 39 10.77 12.49 12.67
C GLY A 39 11.73 11.54 13.39
N MET A 40 11.56 11.32 14.69
CA MET A 40 12.42 10.38 15.44
C MET A 40 12.23 8.92 15.00
N VAL A 41 11.05 8.57 14.49
CA VAL A 41 10.81 7.27 13.86
C VAL A 41 10.34 7.53 12.43
N LYS A 42 11.00 6.88 11.46
CA LYS A 42 10.61 6.95 10.04
C LYS A 42 10.52 5.54 9.49
N ILE A 43 9.45 5.27 8.77
CA ILE A 43 9.25 3.98 8.10
C ILE A 43 8.99 4.24 6.62
N VAL A 44 9.67 3.48 5.78
CA VAL A 44 9.42 3.46 4.33
C VAL A 44 8.85 2.09 3.98
N ALA A 45 7.77 2.10 3.23
CA ALA A 45 7.13 0.88 2.73
C ALA A 45 6.81 1.06 1.24
N ASN A 46 6.49 -0.03 0.56
CA ASN A 46 5.99 0.06 -0.81
C ASN A 46 4.46 -0.13 -0.85
N GLY A 47 3.89 -0.01 -2.05
CA GLY A 47 2.45 -0.09 -2.24
C GLY A 47 1.85 -1.48 -2.06
N VAL A 48 2.66 -2.53 -1.95
CA VAL A 48 2.21 -3.88 -1.63
C VAL A 48 2.48 -4.25 -0.17
N ASN A 49 2.63 -3.23 0.67
CA ASN A 49 2.73 -3.37 2.13
C ASN A 49 4.01 -4.07 2.61
N GLU A 50 5.08 -3.99 1.84
CA GLU A 50 6.39 -4.45 2.29
C GLU A 50 7.11 -3.30 2.98
N ILE A 51 7.65 -3.56 4.17
CA ILE A 51 8.46 -2.58 4.89
C ILE A 51 9.87 -2.60 4.29
N ILE A 52 10.31 -1.46 3.77
CA ILE A 52 11.62 -1.33 3.13
C ILE A 52 12.68 -0.95 4.14
N SER A 53 12.35 0.02 5.02
CA SER A 53 13.29 0.47 6.04
C SER A 53 12.57 1.04 7.25
N VAL A 54 13.24 0.94 8.39
CA VAL A 54 12.83 1.60 9.63
C VAL A 54 14.04 2.36 10.14
N HIS A 55 13.87 3.66 10.39
CA HIS A 55 14.89 4.49 10.99
C HIS A 55 14.43 4.98 12.35
N ILE A 56 15.26 4.78 13.35
CA ILE A 56 15.03 5.28 14.71
C ILE A 56 16.19 6.22 15.05
N ASP A 57 15.84 7.47 15.37
CA ASP A 57 16.82 8.49 15.68
C ASP A 57 17.56 8.14 16.98
N ASP A 58 18.86 8.44 17.02
CA ASP A 58 19.68 8.25 18.20
C ASP A 58 19.12 8.98 19.43
N GLU A 59 18.54 10.16 19.22
CA GLU A 59 17.91 10.94 20.28
C GLU A 59 16.83 10.11 21.00
N LEU A 60 16.01 9.38 20.25
CA LEU A 60 14.96 8.53 20.83
C LEU A 60 15.55 7.36 21.63
N ILE A 61 16.60 6.75 21.11
CA ILE A 61 17.30 5.65 21.80
C ILE A 61 17.93 6.17 23.09
N ASN A 62 18.56 7.36 23.02
CA ASN A 62 19.26 7.95 24.17
C ASN A 62 18.31 8.42 25.28
N MET A 63 17.02 8.61 24.98
CA MET A 63 16.02 8.92 26.01
C MET A 63 15.83 7.79 26.99
N ASN A 64 16.20 6.57 26.61
CA ASN A 64 16.05 5.36 27.42
C ASN A 64 14.62 5.19 27.98
N ASP A 65 13.63 5.49 27.15
CA ASP A 65 12.21 5.41 27.48
C ASP A 65 11.51 4.43 26.51
N ARG A 66 11.40 3.19 26.95
CA ARG A 66 10.82 2.12 26.14
C ARG A 66 9.37 2.42 25.74
N GLU A 67 8.58 2.96 26.67
CA GLU A 67 7.16 3.23 26.41
C GLU A 67 6.98 4.25 25.29
N VAL A 68 7.79 5.31 25.30
CA VAL A 68 7.77 6.31 24.21
C VAL A 68 8.14 5.67 22.89
N LEU A 69 9.19 4.86 22.87
CA LEU A 69 9.60 4.13 21.66
C LEU A 69 8.47 3.24 21.13
N GLU A 70 7.86 2.45 22.02
CA GLU A 70 6.76 1.55 21.64
C GLU A 70 5.57 2.33 21.09
N ASP A 71 5.21 3.44 21.72
CA ASP A 71 4.09 4.28 21.27
C ASP A 71 4.36 4.90 19.90
N LEU A 72 5.56 5.43 19.68
CA LEU A 72 5.93 6.02 18.40
C LEU A 72 5.99 4.97 17.28
N MET A 73 6.49 3.77 17.57
CA MET A 73 6.50 2.66 16.63
C MET A 73 5.09 2.21 16.27
N THR A 74 4.22 2.09 17.25
CA THR A 74 2.82 1.73 17.03
C THR A 74 2.14 2.74 16.12
N GLY A 75 2.32 4.02 16.39
CA GLY A 75 1.76 5.09 15.57
C GLY A 75 2.29 5.07 14.14
N ALA A 76 3.60 4.84 13.99
CA ALA A 76 4.22 4.78 12.67
C ALA A 76 3.72 3.59 11.84
N ILE A 77 3.61 2.42 12.46
CA ILE A 77 3.12 1.21 11.78
C ILE A 77 1.67 1.41 11.32
N ASN A 78 0.82 1.96 12.16
CA ASN A 78 -0.57 2.23 11.80
C ASN A 78 -0.67 3.25 10.66
N GLU A 79 0.17 4.26 10.67
CA GLU A 79 0.21 5.26 9.60
C GLU A 79 0.69 4.66 8.27
N VAL A 80 1.65 3.73 8.31
CA VAL A 80 2.09 2.98 7.11
C VAL A 80 0.91 2.23 6.50
N HIS A 81 0.16 1.49 7.32
CA HIS A 81 -0.99 0.74 6.83
C HIS A 81 -2.03 1.64 6.20
N ARG A 82 -2.29 2.80 6.80
CA ARG A 82 -3.23 3.78 6.27
C ARG A 82 -2.79 4.32 4.91
N LYS A 83 -1.52 4.74 4.79
CA LYS A 83 -0.98 5.30 3.56
C LYS A 83 -0.88 4.27 2.43
N VAL A 84 -0.48 3.05 2.75
CA VAL A 84 -0.44 1.97 1.76
C VAL A 84 -1.84 1.68 1.22
N LYS A 85 -2.83 1.65 2.11
CA LYS A 85 -4.21 1.45 1.72
C LYS A 85 -4.72 2.58 0.81
N GLU A 86 -4.42 3.84 1.14
CA GLU A 86 -4.76 4.99 0.29
C GLU A 86 -4.12 4.87 -1.10
N LEU A 87 -2.84 4.52 -1.15
CA LEU A 87 -2.12 4.35 -2.40
C LEU A 87 -2.76 3.25 -3.27
N ALA A 88 -3.09 2.12 -2.66
CA ALA A 88 -3.75 1.02 -3.37
C ALA A 88 -5.11 1.45 -3.92
N GLN A 89 -5.88 2.22 -3.15
CA GLN A 89 -7.17 2.74 -3.58
C GLN A 89 -7.03 3.71 -4.75
N GLU A 90 -6.04 4.59 -4.71
CA GLU A 90 -5.75 5.53 -5.80
C GLU A 90 -5.38 4.80 -7.09
N GLU A 91 -4.55 3.77 -7.01
CA GLU A 91 -4.16 2.97 -8.18
C GLU A 91 -5.36 2.22 -8.76
N MET A 92 -6.21 1.65 -7.91
CA MET A 92 -7.42 0.95 -8.37
C MET A 92 -8.42 1.93 -8.98
N THR A 93 -8.55 3.12 -8.42
CA THR A 93 -9.42 4.16 -8.97
C THR A 93 -8.97 4.54 -10.39
N ARG A 94 -7.67 4.68 -10.62
CA ARG A 94 -7.12 4.94 -11.96
C ARG A 94 -7.40 3.78 -12.90
N PHE A 95 -7.22 2.56 -12.42
CA PHE A 95 -7.46 1.34 -13.20
C PHE A 95 -8.93 1.22 -13.64
N THR A 96 -9.88 1.55 -12.74
CA THR A 96 -11.32 1.44 -13.01
C THR A 96 -11.90 2.69 -13.66
N GLY A 97 -11.10 3.73 -13.92
CA GLY A 97 -11.57 4.99 -14.46
C GLY A 97 -12.48 5.76 -13.51
N GLY A 98 -12.31 5.57 -12.20
CA GLY A 98 -13.10 6.21 -11.17
C GLY A 98 -14.37 5.45 -10.76
N ILE A 99 -14.62 4.29 -11.34
CA ILE A 99 -15.77 3.45 -10.97
C ILE A 99 -15.46 2.71 -9.67
N LYS A 100 -16.34 2.84 -8.69
CA LYS A 100 -16.23 2.08 -7.43
C LYS A 100 -16.73 0.65 -7.66
N ILE A 101 -15.89 -0.31 -7.29
CA ILE A 101 -16.25 -1.73 -7.38
C ILE A 101 -16.51 -2.23 -5.95
N PRO A 102 -17.76 -2.60 -5.61
CA PRO A 102 -18.07 -3.12 -4.28
C PRO A 102 -17.26 -4.38 -3.97
N GLY A 103 -16.73 -4.48 -2.74
CA GLY A 103 -15.99 -5.64 -2.27
C GLY A 103 -14.52 -5.67 -2.63
N LEU A 104 -14.03 -4.72 -3.44
CA LEU A 104 -12.61 -4.64 -3.80
C LEU A 104 -11.76 -4.11 -2.65
N PHE A 105 -12.34 -3.24 -1.84
CA PHE A 105 -11.72 -2.68 -0.64
C PHE A 105 -12.59 -2.95 0.57
N PRO A 106 -11.99 -3.31 1.71
CA PRO A 106 -12.75 -3.49 2.95
C PRO A 106 -13.35 -2.20 3.47
#